data_612ad8c25ef1e8e47c45d2b1d9534ef4
#
_entry.id   612ad8c25ef1e8e47c45d2b1d9534ef4
#
_cell.length_a   1.000
_cell.length_b   1.000
_cell.length_c   1.000
_cell.angle_alpha   90.00
_cell.angle_beta   90.00
_cell.angle_gamma   90.00
#
_symmetry.space_group_name_H-M   'P 1'
#
loop_
_entity.id
_entity.type
_entity.pdbx_description
1 polymer ?
#
loop_
_entity_poly.entity_id
_entity_poly.type
_entity_poly.pdbx_seq_one_letter_code
_entity_poly.pdbx_strand_id
1 'polypeptide(L)'
;IKSVTVKNVDTLRNRLVKSFEMLNKIYRVDGVELTKEFLELKLEQLNLMYSYQITLANEKEEQKAIREQMLEEEKARREIEKEKAKIEKEEQQFKKEIDKLMAYLHKAQDIEKQLYIDKIQELEEKLKLLEKDKKNVLEREQNTRSGFVYIISNIGSFGENIYKIGMTRRLE
;
A
#
# COMPACT_ATOMS: atom_id res chain seq x y z
N ILE A 1 -3.75 -26.23 25.30
CA ILE A 1 -3.52 -25.92 23.87
C ILE A 1 -4.00 -24.51 23.49
N LYS A 2 -4.79 -23.84 24.33
CA LYS A 2 -5.29 -22.45 24.05
C LYS A 2 -4.21 -21.38 23.92
N SER A 3 -2.97 -21.63 24.31
CA SER A 3 -1.86 -20.66 24.32
C SER A 3 -0.74 -20.99 23.32
N VAL A 4 -1.07 -21.65 22.20
CA VAL A 4 -0.08 -21.99 21.16
C VAL A 4 0.33 -20.72 20.41
N THR A 5 1.65 -20.52 20.29
CA THR A 5 2.26 -19.45 19.51
C THR A 5 3.36 -20.03 18.65
N VAL A 6 3.79 -19.28 17.63
CA VAL A 6 4.89 -19.69 16.74
C VAL A 6 6.17 -19.99 17.53
N LYS A 7 6.38 -19.32 18.67
CA LYS A 7 7.63 -19.44 19.48
C LYS A 7 7.63 -20.57 20.51
N ASN A 8 6.45 -21.09 20.90
CA ASN A 8 6.36 -22.02 22.04
C ASN A 8 5.90 -23.43 21.67
N VAL A 9 5.67 -23.74 20.41
CA VAL A 9 5.11 -25.03 19.94
C VAL A 9 5.96 -26.23 20.40
N ASP A 10 7.28 -26.15 20.27
CA ASP A 10 8.17 -27.23 20.66
C ASP A 10 8.20 -27.46 22.18
N THR A 11 8.13 -26.37 22.94
CA THR A 11 8.01 -26.46 24.40
C THR A 11 6.70 -27.11 24.80
N LEU A 12 5.60 -26.79 24.14
CA LEU A 12 4.28 -27.40 24.40
C LEU A 12 4.24 -28.87 23.97
N ARG A 13 4.87 -29.22 22.85
CA ARG A 13 5.02 -30.60 22.39
C ARG A 13 5.73 -31.47 23.42
N ASN A 14 6.88 -30.99 23.91
CA ASN A 14 7.67 -31.67 24.94
C ASN A 14 6.90 -31.80 26.26
N ARG A 15 6.11 -30.80 26.64
CA ARG A 15 5.26 -30.84 27.83
C ARG A 15 4.15 -31.88 27.69
N LEU A 16 3.53 -32.00 26.50
CA LEU A 16 2.50 -33.00 26.22
C LEU A 16 3.04 -34.42 26.39
N VAL A 17 4.22 -34.72 25.79
CA VAL A 17 4.86 -36.02 25.89
C VAL A 17 5.22 -36.34 27.34
N LYS A 18 5.86 -35.42 28.05
CA LYS A 18 6.21 -35.62 29.46
C LYS A 18 4.98 -35.82 30.37
N SER A 19 3.90 -35.07 30.09
CA SER A 19 2.65 -35.23 30.85
C SER A 19 2.00 -36.59 30.60
N PHE A 20 2.03 -37.08 29.37
CA PHE A 20 1.53 -38.39 29.00
C PHE A 20 2.31 -39.49 29.73
N GLU A 21 3.63 -39.45 29.72
CA GLU A 21 4.51 -40.40 30.42
C GLU A 21 4.27 -40.39 31.94
N MET A 22 4.16 -39.18 32.51
CA MET A 22 3.92 -38.99 33.93
C MET A 22 2.55 -39.57 34.36
N LEU A 23 1.50 -39.29 33.60
CA LEU A 23 0.15 -39.81 33.90
C LEU A 23 0.11 -41.31 33.81
N ASN A 24 0.69 -41.93 32.79
CA ASN A 24 0.78 -43.40 32.68
C ASN A 24 1.59 -44.02 33.82
N LYS A 25 2.63 -43.35 34.31
CA LYS A 25 3.38 -43.79 35.47
C LYS A 25 2.56 -43.75 36.77
N ILE A 26 1.78 -42.67 36.97
CA ILE A 26 0.97 -42.51 38.19
C ILE A 26 -0.19 -43.51 38.23
N TYR A 27 -0.93 -43.66 37.13
CA TYR A 27 -2.15 -44.50 37.09
C TYR A 27 -1.90 -45.98 36.81
N ARG A 28 -0.63 -46.34 36.61
CA ARG A 28 -0.25 -47.75 36.41
C ARG A 28 -0.69 -48.66 37.56
N VAL A 29 -0.73 -48.13 38.77
CA VAL A 29 -1.17 -48.87 39.97
C VAL A 29 -2.66 -49.21 39.90
N ASP A 30 -3.44 -48.30 39.29
CA ASP A 30 -4.89 -48.43 39.14
C ASP A 30 -5.29 -49.20 37.87
N GLY A 31 -4.32 -49.71 37.12
CA GLY A 31 -4.56 -50.43 35.86
C GLY A 31 -5.13 -49.58 34.74
N VAL A 32 -5.00 -48.25 34.84
CA VAL A 32 -5.45 -47.28 33.82
C VAL A 32 -4.26 -46.79 33.03
N GLU A 33 -4.34 -46.83 31.71
CA GLU A 33 -3.29 -46.37 30.81
C GLU A 33 -3.88 -45.51 29.69
N LEU A 34 -3.26 -44.38 29.41
CA LEU A 34 -3.56 -43.55 28.25
C LEU A 34 -2.95 -44.21 27.01
N THR A 35 -3.72 -44.35 25.95
CA THR A 35 -3.26 -44.95 24.70
C THR A 35 -2.32 -44.05 23.92
N LYS A 36 -1.46 -44.63 23.10
CA LYS A 36 -0.58 -43.88 22.20
C LYS A 36 -1.38 -43.06 21.18
N GLU A 37 -2.48 -43.58 20.71
CA GLU A 37 -3.41 -42.90 19.80
C GLU A 37 -3.95 -41.58 20.41
N PHE A 38 -4.23 -41.59 21.72
CA PHE A 38 -4.62 -40.36 22.41
C PHE A 38 -3.50 -39.29 22.39
N LEU A 39 -2.25 -39.71 22.58
CA LEU A 39 -1.10 -38.78 22.46
C LEU A 39 -0.97 -38.25 21.05
N GLU A 40 -1.05 -39.09 20.04
CA GLU A 40 -1.00 -38.72 18.63
C GLU A 40 -2.08 -37.70 18.27
N LEU A 41 -3.32 -37.91 18.65
CA LEU A 41 -4.41 -36.97 18.47
C LEU A 41 -4.15 -35.62 19.15
N LYS A 42 -3.54 -35.61 20.33
CA LYS A 42 -3.16 -34.38 21.03
C LYS A 42 -2.03 -33.65 20.35
N LEU A 43 -1.07 -34.36 19.79
CA LEU A 43 0.01 -33.77 19.00
C LEU A 43 -0.50 -33.22 17.65
N GLU A 44 -1.42 -33.92 17.02
CA GLU A 44 -2.08 -33.44 15.79
C GLU A 44 -2.91 -32.18 16.05
N GLN A 45 -3.68 -32.16 17.15
CA GLN A 45 -4.40 -30.97 17.59
C GLN A 45 -3.44 -29.79 17.84
N LEU A 46 -2.28 -30.01 18.42
CA LEU A 46 -1.26 -29.00 18.63
C LEU A 46 -0.72 -28.46 17.28
N ASN A 47 -0.41 -29.37 16.35
CA ASN A 47 0.09 -29.01 15.03
C ASN A 47 -0.95 -28.18 14.23
N LEU A 48 -2.23 -28.55 14.31
CA LEU A 48 -3.31 -27.83 13.67
C LEU A 48 -3.45 -26.39 14.23
N MET A 49 -3.40 -26.25 15.54
CA MET A 49 -3.42 -24.92 16.18
C MET A 49 -2.19 -24.10 15.83
N TYR A 50 -1.05 -24.72 15.67
CA TYR A 50 0.18 -24.05 15.25
C TYR A 50 0.09 -23.55 13.81
N SER A 51 -0.36 -24.39 12.87
CA SER A 51 -0.55 -23.98 11.48
C SER A 51 -1.55 -22.82 11.36
N TYR A 52 -2.64 -22.88 12.12
CA TYR A 52 -3.60 -21.77 12.18
C TYR A 52 -2.95 -20.46 12.67
N GLN A 53 -2.11 -20.51 13.70
CA GLN A 53 -1.42 -19.32 14.20
C GLN A 53 -0.40 -18.76 13.20
N ILE A 54 0.27 -19.61 12.43
CA ILE A 54 1.17 -19.17 11.34
C ILE A 54 0.37 -18.45 10.26
N THR A 55 -0.73 -19.04 9.79
CA THR A 55 -1.57 -18.42 8.77
C THR A 55 -2.06 -17.04 9.22
N LEU A 56 -2.55 -16.95 10.45
CA LEU A 56 -3.04 -15.70 11.03
C LEU A 56 -1.91 -14.64 11.20
N ALA A 57 -0.69 -15.07 11.49
CA ALA A 57 0.47 -14.19 11.57
C ALA A 57 0.86 -13.65 10.18
N ASN A 58 0.89 -14.52 9.17
CA ASN A 58 1.19 -14.17 7.80
C ASN A 58 0.15 -13.19 7.23
N GLU A 59 -1.14 -13.46 7.44
CA GLU A 59 -2.21 -12.55 7.03
C GLU A 59 -2.07 -11.14 7.64
N LYS A 60 -1.72 -11.07 8.94
CA LYS A 60 -1.48 -9.77 9.60
C LYS A 60 -0.27 -9.03 9.01
N GLU A 61 0.77 -9.77 8.67
CA GLU A 61 1.99 -9.18 8.09
C GLU A 61 1.73 -8.68 6.67
N GLU A 62 0.98 -9.43 5.87
CA GLU A 62 0.52 -9.00 4.55
C GLU A 62 -0.37 -7.77 4.65
N GLN A 63 -1.36 -7.75 5.53
CA GLN A 63 -2.22 -6.58 5.74
C GLN A 63 -1.42 -5.34 6.17
N LYS A 64 -0.39 -5.53 7.00
CA LYS A 64 0.49 -4.45 7.40
C LYS A 64 1.30 -3.91 6.23
N ALA A 65 1.91 -4.78 5.43
CA ALA A 65 2.68 -4.39 4.24
C ALA A 65 1.81 -3.63 3.23
N ILE A 66 0.59 -4.12 2.98
CA ILE A 66 -0.39 -3.45 2.11
C ILE A 66 -0.75 -2.06 2.63
N ARG A 67 -1.00 -1.94 3.93
CA ARG A 67 -1.33 -0.64 4.55
C ARG A 67 -0.16 0.35 4.43
N GLU A 68 1.07 -0.11 4.62
CA GLU A 68 2.27 0.71 4.47
C GLU A 68 2.42 1.20 3.02
N GLN A 69 2.24 0.32 2.03
CA GLN A 69 2.25 0.70 0.62
C GLN A 69 1.18 1.75 0.30
N MET A 70 -0.05 1.54 0.77
CA MET A 70 -1.13 2.51 0.55
C MET A 70 -0.83 3.88 1.15
N LEU A 71 -0.19 3.93 2.33
CA LEU A 71 0.21 5.17 2.96
C LEU A 71 1.32 5.89 2.18
N GLU A 72 2.28 5.15 1.64
CA GLU A 72 3.34 5.71 0.81
C GLU A 72 2.78 6.29 -0.50
N GLU A 73 1.88 5.55 -1.15
CA GLU A 73 1.19 6.04 -2.35
C GLU A 73 0.37 7.30 -2.08
N GLU A 74 -0.36 7.31 -0.98
CA GLU A 74 -1.15 8.49 -0.61
C GLU A 74 -0.25 9.71 -0.36
N LYS A 75 0.90 9.53 0.29
CA LYS A 75 1.89 10.60 0.48
C LYS A 75 2.42 11.09 -0.85
N ALA A 76 2.88 10.19 -1.73
CA ALA A 76 3.37 10.54 -3.06
C ALA A 76 2.32 11.29 -3.89
N ARG A 77 1.05 10.86 -3.84
CA ARG A 77 -0.06 11.54 -4.51
C ARG A 77 -0.29 12.94 -3.98
N ARG A 78 -0.27 13.12 -2.64
CA ARG A 78 -0.43 14.44 -2.02
C ARG A 78 0.72 15.39 -2.36
N GLU A 79 1.94 14.89 -2.51
CA GLU A 79 3.10 15.67 -2.94
C GLU A 79 2.93 16.14 -4.39
N ILE A 80 2.57 15.25 -5.30
CA ILE A 80 2.28 15.57 -6.70
C ILE A 80 1.16 16.62 -6.80
N GLU A 81 0.09 16.49 -6.02
CA GLU A 81 -1.01 17.44 -6.01
C GLU A 81 -0.58 18.83 -5.52
N LYS A 82 0.30 18.90 -4.51
CA LYS A 82 0.90 20.15 -4.05
C LYS A 82 1.82 20.79 -5.08
N GLU A 83 2.65 19.98 -5.76
CA GLU A 83 3.51 20.46 -6.85
C GLU A 83 2.68 21.04 -8.00
N LYS A 84 1.62 20.34 -8.43
CA LYS A 84 0.68 20.83 -9.44
C LYS A 84 0.06 22.17 -9.04
N ALA A 85 -0.46 22.26 -7.82
CA ALA A 85 -1.08 23.49 -7.33
C ALA A 85 -0.10 24.67 -7.25
N LYS A 86 1.19 24.40 -6.99
CA LYS A 86 2.23 25.44 -7.05
C LYS A 86 2.46 25.90 -8.48
N ILE A 87 2.69 24.96 -9.40
CA ILE A 87 2.93 25.26 -10.82
C ILE A 87 1.75 26.06 -11.41
N GLU A 88 0.51 25.67 -11.12
CA GLU A 88 -0.67 26.40 -11.59
C GLU A 88 -0.75 27.83 -11.04
N LYS A 89 -0.41 28.04 -9.78
CA LYS A 89 -0.36 29.37 -9.18
C LYS A 89 0.70 30.25 -9.82
N GLU A 90 1.90 29.72 -10.02
CA GLU A 90 3.00 30.44 -10.65
C GLU A 90 2.68 30.75 -12.12
N GLU A 91 2.10 29.81 -12.85
CA GLU A 91 1.62 30.01 -14.22
C GLU A 91 0.60 31.15 -14.30
N GLN A 92 -0.37 31.17 -13.38
CA GLN A 92 -1.37 32.25 -13.33
C GLN A 92 -0.77 33.61 -12.96
N GLN A 93 0.23 33.61 -12.06
CA GLN A 93 0.92 34.86 -11.68
C GLN A 93 1.70 35.41 -12.85
N PHE A 94 2.49 34.59 -13.54
CA PHE A 94 3.27 35.08 -14.71
C PHE A 94 2.37 35.52 -15.85
N LYS A 95 1.28 34.83 -16.14
CA LYS A 95 0.30 35.29 -17.14
C LYS A 95 -0.29 36.66 -16.79
N LYS A 96 -0.71 36.86 -15.54
CA LYS A 96 -1.24 38.14 -15.08
C LYS A 96 -0.19 39.27 -15.14
N GLU A 97 1.07 38.95 -14.89
CA GLU A 97 2.17 39.90 -14.95
C GLU A 97 2.48 40.28 -16.39
N ILE A 98 2.50 39.33 -17.30
CA ILE A 98 2.63 39.57 -18.75
C ILE A 98 1.48 40.43 -19.26
N ASP A 99 0.24 40.15 -18.91
CA ASP A 99 -0.92 40.95 -19.31
C ASP A 99 -0.81 42.41 -18.84
N LYS A 100 -0.33 42.63 -17.61
CA LYS A 100 -0.08 43.98 -17.09
C LYS A 100 1.04 44.68 -17.85
N LEU A 101 2.16 43.99 -18.11
CA LEU A 101 3.28 44.55 -18.85
C LEU A 101 2.89 44.88 -20.29
N MET A 102 2.06 44.04 -20.94
CA MET A 102 1.52 44.37 -22.26
C MET A 102 0.63 45.61 -22.24
N ALA A 103 -0.20 45.75 -21.21
CA ALA A 103 -1.02 46.98 -21.07
C ALA A 103 -0.18 48.25 -20.85
N TYR A 104 0.94 48.14 -20.15
CA TYR A 104 1.90 49.25 -20.00
C TYR A 104 2.68 49.53 -21.30
N LEU A 105 3.08 48.50 -22.03
CA LEU A 105 3.76 48.60 -23.31
C LEU A 105 2.97 49.46 -24.32
N HIS A 106 1.64 49.28 -24.35
CA HIS A 106 0.76 50.09 -25.22
C HIS A 106 0.72 51.58 -24.86
N LYS A 107 1.11 51.98 -23.64
CA LYS A 107 1.07 53.34 -23.13
C LYS A 107 2.45 54.02 -23.01
N ALA A 108 3.52 53.21 -23.13
CA ALA A 108 4.89 53.62 -22.86
C ALA A 108 5.51 54.40 -24.03
N GLN A 109 6.47 55.27 -23.70
CA GLN A 109 7.33 55.93 -24.67
C GLN A 109 8.44 54.98 -25.15
N ASP A 110 9.10 55.31 -26.29
CA ASP A 110 9.98 54.39 -27.01
C ASP A 110 11.16 53.85 -26.18
N ILE A 111 11.68 54.63 -25.25
CA ILE A 111 12.80 54.21 -24.36
C ILE A 111 12.34 53.14 -23.34
N GLU A 112 11.13 53.24 -22.85
CA GLU A 112 10.59 52.31 -21.85
C GLU A 112 10.05 51.02 -22.49
N LYS A 113 9.67 51.08 -23.76
CA LYS A 113 9.15 49.89 -24.49
C LYS A 113 10.13 48.74 -24.51
N GLN A 114 11.43 48.99 -24.73
CA GLN A 114 12.42 47.93 -24.78
C GLN A 114 12.54 47.21 -23.45
N LEU A 115 12.48 47.94 -22.33
CA LEU A 115 12.53 47.33 -20.99
C LEU A 115 11.32 46.43 -20.71
N TYR A 116 10.12 46.81 -21.17
CA TYR A 116 8.93 45.96 -21.03
C TYR A 116 8.99 44.73 -21.93
N ILE A 117 9.51 44.85 -23.14
CA ILE A 117 9.71 43.73 -24.06
C ILE A 117 10.68 42.70 -23.45
N ASP A 118 11.82 43.16 -22.93
CA ASP A 118 12.81 42.26 -22.31
C ASP A 118 12.23 41.52 -21.10
N LYS A 119 11.43 42.19 -20.26
CA LYS A 119 10.75 41.57 -19.14
C LYS A 119 9.68 40.53 -19.57
N ILE A 120 8.93 40.85 -20.61
CA ILE A 120 7.93 39.92 -21.16
C ILE A 120 8.63 38.68 -21.68
N GLN A 121 9.75 38.81 -22.41
CA GLN A 121 10.52 37.65 -22.88
C GLN A 121 11.05 36.81 -21.75
N GLU A 122 11.57 37.41 -20.68
CA GLU A 122 12.02 36.69 -19.49
C GLU A 122 10.88 35.87 -18.84
N LEU A 123 9.68 36.44 -18.72
CA LEU A 123 8.52 35.76 -18.16
C LEU A 123 7.99 34.66 -19.08
N GLU A 124 8.04 34.83 -20.39
CA GLU A 124 7.69 33.78 -21.35
C GLU A 124 8.66 32.61 -21.31
N GLU A 125 9.96 32.86 -21.12
CA GLU A 125 10.94 31.80 -20.91
C GLU A 125 10.67 31.01 -19.62
N LYS A 126 10.32 31.71 -18.53
CA LYS A 126 9.92 31.08 -17.27
C LYS A 126 8.65 30.24 -17.44
N LEU A 127 7.67 30.72 -18.21
CA LEU A 127 6.47 29.93 -18.53
C LEU A 127 6.80 28.64 -19.31
N LYS A 128 7.71 28.70 -20.26
CA LYS A 128 8.16 27.49 -21.00
C LYS A 128 8.85 26.47 -20.08
N LEU A 129 9.58 26.93 -19.08
CA LEU A 129 10.18 26.04 -18.07
C LEU A 129 9.09 25.39 -17.19
N LEU A 130 8.12 26.18 -16.73
CA LEU A 130 6.98 25.65 -15.95
C LEU A 130 6.14 24.65 -16.74
N GLU A 131 5.97 24.83 -18.06
CA GLU A 131 5.29 23.85 -18.91
C GLU A 131 6.02 22.51 -18.96
N LYS A 132 7.37 22.53 -19.00
CA LYS A 132 8.18 21.31 -18.91
C LYS A 132 8.02 20.64 -17.55
N ASP A 133 8.06 21.41 -16.47
CA ASP A 133 7.89 20.89 -15.12
C ASP A 133 6.48 20.30 -14.93
N LYS A 134 5.46 20.96 -15.45
CA LYS A 134 4.08 20.47 -15.46
C LYS A 134 3.97 19.13 -16.19
N LYS A 135 4.66 18.98 -17.32
CA LYS A 135 4.69 17.73 -18.08
C LYS A 135 5.39 16.62 -17.29
N ASN A 136 6.53 16.91 -16.68
CA ASN A 136 7.26 15.96 -15.83
C ASN A 136 6.42 15.49 -14.64
N VAL A 137 5.70 16.40 -13.99
CA VAL A 137 4.82 16.07 -12.86
C VAL A 137 3.65 15.20 -13.32
N LEU A 138 3.07 15.44 -14.50
CA LEU A 138 2.02 14.62 -15.08
C LEU A 138 2.50 13.21 -15.46
N GLU A 139 3.70 13.09 -16.00
CA GLU A 139 4.32 11.79 -16.30
C GLU A 139 4.59 10.99 -15.01
N ARG A 140 5.09 11.66 -13.97
CA ARG A 140 5.25 11.04 -12.63
C ARG A 140 3.92 10.56 -12.05
N GLU A 141 2.84 11.33 -12.20
CA GLU A 141 1.51 10.93 -11.74
C GLU A 141 0.99 9.70 -12.49
N GLN A 142 1.24 9.59 -13.78
CA GLN A 142 0.84 8.43 -14.57
C GLN A 142 1.59 7.16 -14.16
N ASN A 143 2.86 7.30 -13.78
CA ASN A 143 3.72 6.18 -13.39
C ASN A 143 3.52 5.73 -11.92
N THR A 144 2.86 6.54 -11.08
CA THR A 144 2.58 6.22 -9.67
C THR A 144 1.26 5.46 -9.48
N ARG A 145 0.74 4.80 -10.51
CA ARG A 145 -0.47 3.99 -10.39
C ARG A 145 -0.10 2.57 -9.96
N SER A 146 0.01 2.31 -8.67
CA SER A 146 -0.04 0.95 -8.17
C SER A 146 -1.46 0.60 -7.69
N GLY A 147 -1.81 -0.67 -7.79
CA GLY A 147 -3.10 -1.20 -7.40
C GLY A 147 -3.11 -2.72 -7.52
N PHE A 148 -4.14 -3.33 -6.95
CA PHE A 148 -4.33 -4.79 -7.01
C PHE A 148 -5.23 -5.12 -8.21
N VAL A 149 -4.78 -6.07 -9.03
CA VAL A 149 -5.61 -6.65 -10.08
C VAL A 149 -6.36 -7.83 -9.48
N TYR A 150 -7.68 -7.82 -9.56
CA TYR A 150 -8.50 -8.93 -9.13
C TYR A 150 -9.17 -9.60 -10.32
N ILE A 151 -9.36 -10.91 -10.20
CA ILE A 151 -10.09 -11.73 -11.16
C ILE A 151 -11.22 -12.39 -10.38
N ILE A 152 -12.46 -12.12 -10.79
CA ILE A 152 -13.66 -12.72 -10.19
C ILE A 152 -14.30 -13.65 -11.23
N SER A 153 -14.62 -14.86 -10.79
CA SER A 153 -15.42 -15.82 -11.54
C SER A 153 -16.68 -16.12 -10.72
N ASN A 154 -17.83 -16.06 -11.39
CA ASN A 154 -19.11 -16.45 -10.80
C ASN A 154 -19.96 -17.12 -11.89
N ILE A 155 -20.02 -18.44 -11.82
CA ILE A 155 -20.75 -19.28 -12.80
C ILE A 155 -22.22 -18.89 -12.87
N GLY A 156 -22.85 -18.57 -11.74
CA GLY A 156 -24.27 -18.21 -11.69
C GLY A 156 -24.61 -16.84 -12.28
N SER A 157 -23.68 -15.88 -12.24
CA SER A 157 -23.90 -14.52 -12.72
C SER A 157 -23.27 -14.24 -14.08
N PHE A 158 -22.14 -14.86 -14.39
CA PHE A 158 -21.36 -14.58 -15.60
C PHE A 158 -21.41 -15.74 -16.62
N GLY A 159 -21.75 -16.96 -16.18
CA GLY A 159 -21.64 -18.18 -16.98
C GLY A 159 -20.30 -18.89 -16.82
N GLU A 160 -20.18 -20.05 -17.50
CA GLU A 160 -18.95 -20.84 -17.47
C GLU A 160 -17.84 -20.15 -18.28
N ASN A 161 -16.62 -20.17 -17.76
CA ASN A 161 -15.40 -19.61 -18.38
C ASN A 161 -15.44 -18.09 -18.62
N ILE A 162 -16.31 -17.35 -17.94
CA ILE A 162 -16.36 -15.89 -18.00
C ILE A 162 -15.75 -15.34 -16.69
N TYR A 163 -14.79 -14.43 -16.84
CA TYR A 163 -14.05 -13.81 -15.75
C TYR A 163 -14.16 -12.30 -15.83
N LYS A 164 -14.42 -11.65 -14.70
CA LYS A 164 -14.32 -10.21 -14.57
C LYS A 164 -12.94 -9.86 -14.05
N ILE A 165 -12.20 -9.09 -14.82
CA ILE A 165 -10.89 -8.54 -14.42
C ILE A 165 -11.09 -7.07 -14.06
N GLY A 166 -10.61 -6.68 -12.90
CA GLY A 166 -10.66 -5.29 -12.46
C GLY A 166 -9.43 -4.92 -11.66
N MET A 167 -9.27 -3.64 -11.40
CA MET A 167 -8.22 -3.11 -10.55
C MET A 167 -8.85 -2.37 -9.37
N THR A 168 -8.34 -2.63 -8.18
CA THR A 168 -8.74 -1.93 -6.95
C THR A 168 -7.51 -1.40 -6.24
N ARG A 169 -7.67 -0.29 -5.54
CA ARG A 169 -6.65 0.26 -4.63
C ARG A 169 -6.93 -0.13 -3.18
N ARG A 170 -8.02 -0.83 -2.94
CA ARG A 170 -8.40 -1.32 -1.61
C ARG A 170 -8.44 -2.84 -1.65
N LEU A 171 -7.81 -3.45 -0.67
CA LEU A 171 -8.12 -4.83 -0.27
C LEU A 171 -9.22 -4.73 0.78
N GLU A 172 -10.39 -5.23 0.46
CA GLU A 172 -11.46 -5.48 1.42
C GLU A 172 -11.23 -6.80 2.14
#